data_0e3a9043dd24622b432f85b15a6e23af
#
_entry.id   0e3a9043dd24622b432f85b15a6e23af
#
_cell.length_a   1.000
_cell.length_b   1.000
_cell.length_c   1.000
_cell.angle_alpha   90.00
_cell.angle_beta   90.00
_cell.angle_gamma   90.00
#
_symmetry.space_group_name_H-M   'P 1'
#
loop_
_entity.id
_entity.type
_entity.pdbx_description
1 polymer ?
#
loop_
_entity_poly.entity_id
_entity_poly.type
_entity_poly.pdbx_seq_one_letter_code
_entity_poly.pdbx_strand_id
1 'polypeptide(L)'
;MKLSVVIPVYNESATLKKVVEKVLAVPLEIELICVDDGSRDGSVEILKELQMHHPQIKIALQPKNMGKGAALRRGIQEATGLYTVIQDADLEYDPAEYPLLLDPLIQGKADVVYGSRFLGGHAHRVLYFWHSVGNWILTLFSNVLTNINLTDMETCYKMFRSEVIQAIPIEENRFGFEPEITVKIAKRRLRIYEVGISYWGRTYEEGKKIGWKDGVRALWCLLKYSMKERRRVVHSSATLENVRENPSKQSASEEVVPRR
;
A
#
# COMPACT_ATOMS: atom_id res chain seq x y z
N MET A 1 -4.69 17.79 3.92
CA MET A 1 -5.01 16.36 4.22
C MET A 1 -3.80 15.53 3.89
N LYS A 2 -3.17 14.92 4.90
CA LYS A 2 -1.87 14.28 4.79
C LYS A 2 -1.99 12.81 4.34
N LEU A 3 -1.22 12.44 3.31
CA LEU A 3 -1.06 11.08 2.80
C LEU A 3 0.30 10.53 3.23
N SER A 4 0.34 9.40 3.93
CA SER A 4 1.57 8.67 4.21
C SER A 4 1.87 7.70 3.06
N VAL A 5 3.03 7.86 2.42
CA VAL A 5 3.53 6.95 1.38
C VAL A 5 4.61 6.09 1.99
N VAL A 6 4.41 4.78 2.01
CA VAL A 6 5.37 3.81 2.56
C VAL A 6 6.11 3.12 1.42
N ILE A 7 7.44 3.32 1.36
CA ILE A 7 8.32 2.72 0.36
C ILE A 7 9.26 1.72 1.03
N PRO A 8 9.08 0.40 0.82
CA PRO A 8 10.09 -0.58 1.20
C PRO A 8 11.25 -0.53 0.20
N VAL A 9 12.47 -0.38 0.69
CA VAL A 9 13.68 -0.23 -0.12
C VAL A 9 14.64 -1.39 0.14
N TYR A 10 15.06 -2.10 -0.91
CA TYR A 10 16.13 -3.09 -0.84
C TYR A 10 16.88 -3.20 -2.15
N ASN A 11 18.09 -2.65 -2.20
CA ASN A 11 18.95 -2.61 -3.38
C ASN A 11 18.20 -2.05 -4.62
N GLU A 12 17.79 -0.79 -4.54
CA GLU A 12 17.06 -0.05 -5.57
C GLU A 12 17.74 1.30 -5.91
N SER A 13 19.07 1.39 -5.76
CA SER A 13 19.84 2.62 -6.02
C SER A 13 19.61 3.21 -7.41
N ALA A 14 19.33 2.37 -8.42
CA ALA A 14 19.10 2.80 -9.80
C ALA A 14 17.76 3.54 -10.01
N THR A 15 16.74 3.26 -9.19
CA THR A 15 15.37 3.76 -9.38
C THR A 15 14.89 4.68 -8.26
N LEU A 16 15.46 4.51 -7.06
CA LEU A 16 14.98 5.11 -5.82
C LEU A 16 14.83 6.64 -5.88
N LYS A 17 15.87 7.35 -6.37
CA LYS A 17 15.84 8.82 -6.50
C LYS A 17 14.66 9.27 -7.35
N LYS A 18 14.46 8.65 -8.51
CA LYS A 18 13.39 8.98 -9.45
C LYS A 18 12.00 8.66 -8.89
N VAL A 19 11.85 7.56 -8.15
CA VAL A 19 10.56 7.24 -7.47
C VAL A 19 10.24 8.30 -6.43
N VAL A 20 11.20 8.65 -5.57
CA VAL A 20 11.01 9.67 -4.52
C VAL A 20 10.64 11.02 -5.14
N GLU A 21 11.35 11.45 -6.19
CA GLU A 21 11.06 12.70 -6.91
C GLU A 21 9.63 12.69 -7.49
N LYS A 22 9.20 11.58 -8.11
CA LYS A 22 7.83 11.44 -8.62
C LYS A 22 6.78 11.49 -7.51
N VAL A 23 7.02 10.83 -6.38
CA VAL A 23 6.12 10.87 -5.22
C VAL A 23 5.99 12.29 -4.69
N LEU A 24 7.10 13.00 -4.53
CA LEU A 24 7.10 14.37 -4.01
C LEU A 24 6.51 15.40 -5.00
N ALA A 25 6.47 15.08 -6.29
CA ALA A 25 5.85 15.94 -7.32
C ALA A 25 4.32 15.86 -7.33
N VAL A 26 3.70 14.87 -6.65
CA VAL A 26 2.24 14.76 -6.56
C VAL A 26 1.70 15.96 -5.76
N PRO A 27 0.64 16.66 -6.24
CA PRO A 27 0.10 17.86 -5.58
C PRO A 27 -0.77 17.48 -4.36
N LEU A 28 -0.19 16.78 -3.40
CA LEU A 28 -0.79 16.36 -2.14
C LEU A 28 0.17 16.66 -0.98
N GLU A 29 -0.37 16.84 0.21
CA GLU A 29 0.45 16.90 1.42
C GLU A 29 0.98 15.49 1.76
N ILE A 30 2.23 15.23 1.43
CA ILE A 30 2.85 13.91 1.54
C ILE A 30 3.80 13.83 2.73
N GLU A 31 3.66 12.76 3.51
CA GLU A 31 4.67 12.21 4.40
C GLU A 31 5.26 10.97 3.73
N LEU A 32 6.54 10.98 3.44
CA LEU A 32 7.21 9.87 2.77
C LEU A 32 8.03 9.06 3.77
N ILE A 33 7.72 7.78 3.91
CA ILE A 33 8.37 6.86 4.84
C ILE A 33 9.11 5.80 4.04
N CYS A 34 10.43 5.95 3.93
CA CYS A 34 11.31 4.99 3.27
C CYS A 34 11.89 4.04 4.31
N VAL A 35 11.61 2.75 4.16
CA VAL A 35 12.13 1.71 5.06
C VAL A 35 13.20 0.91 4.32
N ASP A 36 14.46 1.16 4.62
CA ASP A 36 15.58 0.39 4.06
C ASP A 36 15.68 -0.97 4.74
N ASP A 37 15.62 -2.02 3.96
CA ASP A 37 15.68 -3.42 4.41
C ASP A 37 17.10 -4.01 4.33
N GLY A 38 18.10 -3.22 4.75
CA GLY A 38 19.49 -3.64 4.78
C GLY A 38 20.16 -3.65 3.40
N SER A 39 19.95 -2.60 2.61
CA SER A 39 20.59 -2.41 1.29
C SER A 39 22.11 -2.32 1.36
N ARG A 40 22.78 -2.69 0.25
CA ARG A 40 24.24 -2.70 0.12
C ARG A 40 24.74 -2.05 -1.18
N ASP A 41 23.86 -1.38 -1.90
CA ASP A 41 24.10 -0.83 -3.25
C ASP A 41 24.15 0.70 -3.31
N GLY A 42 24.20 1.39 -2.15
CA GLY A 42 24.17 2.85 -2.08
C GLY A 42 22.76 3.45 -1.90
N SER A 43 21.70 2.62 -1.77
CA SER A 43 20.33 3.11 -1.55
C SER A 43 20.20 3.97 -0.30
N VAL A 44 20.91 3.62 0.80
CA VAL A 44 20.87 4.37 2.06
C VAL A 44 21.45 5.76 1.92
N GLU A 45 22.56 5.88 1.19
CA GLU A 45 23.22 7.16 0.93
C GLU A 45 22.32 8.09 0.12
N ILE A 46 21.65 7.56 -0.91
CA ILE A 46 20.64 8.29 -1.71
C ILE A 46 19.50 8.78 -0.82
N LEU A 47 18.96 7.92 0.06
CA LEU A 47 17.90 8.32 0.98
C LEU A 47 18.32 9.48 1.89
N LYS A 48 19.52 9.41 2.46
CA LYS A 48 20.06 10.47 3.34
C LYS A 48 20.24 11.79 2.59
N GLU A 49 20.76 11.74 1.36
CA GLU A 49 20.88 12.92 0.51
C GLU A 49 19.50 13.55 0.23
N LEU A 50 18.53 12.74 -0.17
CA LEU A 50 17.17 13.21 -0.43
C LEU A 50 16.51 13.82 0.83
N GLN A 51 16.71 13.21 2.00
CA GLN A 51 16.17 13.72 3.26
C GLN A 51 16.73 15.09 3.63
N MET A 52 18.00 15.38 3.33
CA MET A 52 18.58 16.72 3.58
C MET A 52 17.85 17.84 2.81
N HIS A 53 17.29 17.52 1.64
CA HIS A 53 16.57 18.50 0.79
C HIS A 53 15.06 18.45 0.99
N HIS A 54 14.53 17.37 1.56
CA HIS A 54 13.09 17.13 1.70
C HIS A 54 12.76 16.66 3.13
N PRO A 55 12.45 17.58 4.06
CA PRO A 55 12.22 17.25 5.49
C PRO A 55 11.00 16.37 5.73
N GLN A 56 10.09 16.24 4.76
CA GLN A 56 8.94 15.31 4.80
C GLN A 56 9.32 13.84 4.62
N ILE A 57 10.59 13.52 4.28
CA ILE A 57 11.10 12.17 4.17
C ILE A 57 11.53 11.67 5.55
N LYS A 58 10.96 10.55 5.96
CA LYS A 58 11.39 9.77 7.11
C LYS A 58 12.14 8.53 6.64
N ILE A 59 13.27 8.22 7.24
CA ILE A 59 14.07 7.04 6.93
C ILE A 59 14.08 6.11 8.14
N ALA A 60 13.65 4.87 7.93
CA ALA A 60 13.78 3.80 8.89
C ALA A 60 14.75 2.74 8.36
N LEU A 61 15.78 2.42 9.13
CA LEU A 61 16.79 1.42 8.74
C LEU A 61 16.54 0.10 9.46
N GLN A 62 16.49 -1.01 8.74
CA GLN A 62 16.50 -2.34 9.31
C GLN A 62 17.96 -2.85 9.43
N PRO A 63 18.31 -3.63 10.47
CA PRO A 63 19.68 -4.07 10.69
C PRO A 63 20.18 -5.08 9.63
N LYS A 64 19.26 -5.71 8.92
CA LYS A 64 19.52 -6.69 7.84
C LYS A 64 18.26 -6.85 6.99
N ASN A 65 18.39 -7.53 5.84
CA ASN A 65 17.23 -7.90 5.05
C ASN A 65 16.28 -8.80 5.85
N MET A 66 15.11 -8.29 6.15
CA MET A 66 14.02 -8.97 6.85
C MET A 66 12.84 -9.25 5.92
N GLY A 67 12.82 -8.66 4.72
CA GLY A 67 11.83 -8.82 3.66
C GLY A 67 10.80 -7.70 3.58
N LYS A 68 10.16 -7.58 2.40
CA LYS A 68 9.19 -6.52 2.06
C LYS A 68 8.10 -6.35 3.11
N GLY A 69 7.47 -7.45 3.56
CA GLY A 69 6.40 -7.40 4.57
C GLY A 69 6.87 -6.85 5.91
N ALA A 70 8.11 -7.15 6.33
CA ALA A 70 8.70 -6.59 7.56
C ALA A 70 8.96 -5.08 7.41
N ALA A 71 9.45 -4.64 6.26
CA ALA A 71 9.64 -3.22 5.96
C ALA A 71 8.30 -2.47 5.93
N LEU A 72 7.29 -3.03 5.26
CA LEU A 72 5.94 -2.45 5.22
C LEU A 72 5.32 -2.34 6.61
N ARG A 73 5.40 -3.40 7.43
CA ARG A 73 4.91 -3.38 8.81
C ARG A 73 5.50 -2.23 9.60
N ARG A 74 6.81 -2.01 9.48
CA ARG A 74 7.49 -0.91 10.16
C ARG A 74 7.03 0.45 9.64
N GLY A 75 7.02 0.66 8.32
CA GLY A 75 6.62 1.94 7.73
C GLY A 75 5.17 2.29 8.02
N ILE A 76 4.25 1.32 8.00
CA ILE A 76 2.84 1.51 8.34
C ILE A 76 2.67 1.96 9.80
N GLN A 77 3.47 1.43 10.73
CA GLN A 77 3.42 1.86 12.13
C GLN A 77 3.90 3.29 12.34
N GLU A 78 4.81 3.79 11.49
CA GLU A 78 5.34 5.15 11.53
C GLU A 78 4.46 6.17 10.79
N ALA A 79 3.45 5.72 10.04
CA ALA A 79 2.55 6.58 9.28
C ALA A 79 1.65 7.43 10.19
N THR A 80 1.59 8.74 9.92
CA THR A 80 0.79 9.71 10.70
C THR A 80 -0.29 10.40 9.86
N GLY A 81 -0.33 10.17 8.55
CA GLY A 81 -1.36 10.71 7.65
C GLY A 81 -2.71 10.00 7.84
N LEU A 82 -3.77 10.63 7.38
CA LEU A 82 -5.14 10.05 7.42
C LEU A 82 -5.26 8.81 6.53
N TYR A 83 -4.48 8.77 5.46
CA TYR A 83 -4.43 7.67 4.50
C TYR A 83 -3.00 7.18 4.35
N THR A 84 -2.85 5.89 4.08
CA THR A 84 -1.56 5.25 3.84
C THR A 84 -1.60 4.51 2.51
N VAL A 85 -0.64 4.78 1.63
CA VAL A 85 -0.43 4.05 0.37
C VAL A 85 0.90 3.32 0.39
N ILE A 86 0.94 2.16 -0.23
CA ILE A 86 2.17 1.39 -0.45
C ILE A 86 2.69 1.71 -1.84
N GLN A 87 3.96 2.06 -1.94
CA GLN A 87 4.67 2.35 -3.17
C GLN A 87 5.93 1.50 -3.27
N ASP A 88 6.08 0.72 -4.34
CA ASP A 88 7.33 0.02 -4.61
C ASP A 88 8.40 1.00 -5.16
N ALA A 89 9.67 0.72 -4.88
CA ALA A 89 10.80 1.58 -5.25
C ALA A 89 11.28 1.39 -6.70
N ASP A 90 10.55 0.67 -7.54
CA ASP A 90 11.01 0.11 -8.81
C ASP A 90 10.45 0.77 -10.09
N LEU A 91 9.69 1.86 -9.97
CA LEU A 91 9.06 2.60 -11.07
C LEU A 91 7.98 1.82 -11.85
N GLU A 92 7.54 0.65 -11.39
CA GLU A 92 6.49 -0.11 -12.07
C GLU A 92 5.11 0.56 -11.94
N TYR A 93 4.90 1.38 -10.89
CA TYR A 93 3.66 2.11 -10.60
C TYR A 93 3.88 3.63 -10.65
N ASP A 94 2.87 4.38 -11.05
CA ASP A 94 2.96 5.84 -11.16
C ASP A 94 2.30 6.57 -9.98
N PRO A 95 3.07 7.33 -9.18
CA PRO A 95 2.52 8.15 -8.10
C PRO A 95 1.48 9.19 -8.54
N ALA A 96 1.48 9.61 -9.81
CA ALA A 96 0.47 10.52 -10.35
C ALA A 96 -0.97 9.96 -10.24
N GLU A 97 -1.11 8.64 -10.03
CA GLU A 97 -2.40 7.96 -9.86
C GLU A 97 -2.91 7.91 -8.41
N TYR A 98 -2.16 8.43 -7.42
CA TYR A 98 -2.66 8.50 -6.03
C TYR A 98 -4.03 9.17 -5.89
N PRO A 99 -4.37 10.24 -6.63
CA PRO A 99 -5.71 10.82 -6.55
C PRO A 99 -6.82 9.84 -6.92
N LEU A 100 -6.60 8.92 -7.88
CA LEU A 100 -7.57 7.89 -8.28
C LEU A 100 -7.86 6.90 -7.13
N LEU A 101 -6.80 6.48 -6.41
CA LEU A 101 -6.96 5.59 -5.26
C LEU A 101 -7.57 6.31 -4.05
N LEU A 102 -7.27 7.59 -3.91
CA LEU A 102 -7.68 8.41 -2.77
C LEU A 102 -9.16 8.80 -2.82
N ASP A 103 -9.71 9.01 -4.00
CA ASP A 103 -11.08 9.52 -4.20
C ASP A 103 -12.16 8.67 -3.49
N PRO A 104 -12.24 7.33 -3.62
CA PRO A 104 -13.24 6.52 -2.92
C PRO A 104 -13.10 6.57 -1.38
N LEU A 105 -11.87 6.79 -0.87
CA LEU A 105 -11.60 6.93 0.56
C LEU A 105 -12.10 8.27 1.10
N ILE A 106 -11.82 9.38 0.38
CA ILE A 106 -12.29 10.73 0.75
C ILE A 106 -13.80 10.80 0.72
N GLN A 107 -14.44 10.20 -0.30
CA GLN A 107 -15.89 10.15 -0.40
C GLN A 107 -16.55 9.27 0.68
N GLY A 108 -15.75 8.64 1.54
CA GLY A 108 -16.26 7.75 2.59
C GLY A 108 -16.88 6.46 2.07
N LYS A 109 -16.71 6.12 0.79
CA LYS A 109 -17.23 4.91 0.15
C LYS A 109 -16.39 3.68 0.47
N ALA A 110 -15.07 3.84 0.53
CA ALA A 110 -14.10 2.78 0.77
C ALA A 110 -13.39 2.91 2.11
N ASP A 111 -12.94 1.79 2.65
CA ASP A 111 -11.97 1.70 3.74
C ASP A 111 -10.58 1.31 3.19
N VAL A 112 -10.58 0.62 2.04
CA VAL A 112 -9.39 0.17 1.30
C VAL A 112 -9.64 0.30 -0.21
N VAL A 113 -8.64 0.76 -0.95
CA VAL A 113 -8.67 0.82 -2.42
C VAL A 113 -7.48 0.07 -3.00
N TYR A 114 -7.73 -0.81 -3.95
CA TYR A 114 -6.75 -1.55 -4.73
C TYR A 114 -6.60 -0.91 -6.11
N GLY A 115 -5.36 -0.70 -6.54
CA GLY A 115 -5.07 -0.35 -7.93
C GLY A 115 -4.91 -1.61 -8.77
N SER A 116 -5.84 -1.92 -9.66
CA SER A 116 -5.79 -3.10 -10.50
C SER A 116 -5.07 -2.83 -11.82
N ARG A 117 -4.11 -3.70 -12.16
CA ARG A 117 -3.40 -3.71 -13.45
C ARG A 117 -4.24 -4.30 -14.59
N PHE A 118 -5.37 -4.94 -14.25
CA PHE A 118 -6.25 -5.67 -15.18
C PHE A 118 -7.61 -5.03 -15.38
N LEU A 119 -7.96 -4.06 -14.54
CA LEU A 119 -9.17 -3.24 -14.72
C LEU A 119 -8.86 -2.20 -15.82
N GLY A 120 -9.50 -2.33 -16.98
CA GLY A 120 -9.18 -1.56 -18.19
C GLY A 120 -9.31 -0.04 -18.03
N GLY A 121 -8.69 0.68 -18.97
CA GLY A 121 -8.77 2.14 -19.13
C GLY A 121 -7.42 2.85 -19.14
N HIS A 122 -6.38 2.28 -18.54
CA HIS A 122 -5.04 2.85 -18.50
C HIS A 122 -4.04 2.03 -19.32
N ALA A 123 -3.00 2.69 -19.82
CA ALA A 123 -1.93 2.02 -20.56
C ALA A 123 -1.15 1.09 -19.63
N HIS A 124 -0.87 -0.12 -20.08
CA HIS A 124 -0.01 -1.06 -19.37
C HIS A 124 0.93 -1.76 -20.35
N ARG A 125 2.12 -2.09 -19.88
CA ARG A 125 3.07 -2.88 -20.65
C ARG A 125 2.52 -4.30 -20.79
N VAL A 126 2.48 -4.82 -22.00
CA VAL A 126 2.11 -6.23 -22.25
C VAL A 126 3.18 -7.12 -21.63
N LEU A 127 2.77 -7.92 -20.64
CA LEU A 127 3.64 -8.81 -19.89
C LEU A 127 3.63 -10.23 -20.43
N TYR A 128 4.46 -11.09 -19.83
CA TYR A 128 4.51 -12.50 -20.14
C TYR A 128 3.18 -13.19 -19.83
N PHE A 129 2.67 -13.96 -20.77
CA PHE A 129 1.41 -14.68 -20.66
C PHE A 129 1.30 -15.52 -19.37
N TRP A 130 2.33 -16.30 -19.05
CA TRP A 130 2.32 -17.17 -17.86
C TRP A 130 2.31 -16.40 -16.54
N HIS A 131 2.85 -15.19 -16.50
CA HIS A 131 2.72 -14.32 -15.31
C HIS A 131 1.28 -13.85 -15.12
N SER A 132 0.60 -13.50 -16.20
CA SER A 132 -0.81 -13.11 -16.15
C SER A 132 -1.68 -14.29 -15.70
N VAL A 133 -1.43 -15.49 -16.22
CA VAL A 133 -2.11 -16.73 -15.77
C VAL A 133 -1.85 -17.01 -14.30
N GLY A 134 -0.60 -16.91 -13.85
CA GLY A 134 -0.24 -17.11 -12.44
C GLY A 134 -0.95 -16.11 -11.52
N ASN A 135 -0.96 -14.82 -11.88
CA ASN A 135 -1.69 -13.81 -11.12
C ASN A 135 -3.20 -14.08 -11.10
N TRP A 136 -3.77 -14.46 -12.24
CA TRP A 136 -5.19 -14.81 -12.33
C TRP A 136 -5.55 -16.00 -11.41
N ILE A 137 -4.73 -17.06 -11.39
CA ILE A 137 -4.94 -18.22 -10.49
C ILE A 137 -4.88 -17.79 -9.02
N LEU A 138 -3.87 -16.99 -8.64
CA LEU A 138 -3.74 -16.51 -7.26
C LEU A 138 -4.92 -15.64 -6.84
N THR A 139 -5.35 -14.73 -7.72
CA THR A 139 -6.50 -13.86 -7.48
C THR A 139 -7.80 -14.67 -7.40
N LEU A 140 -8.02 -15.64 -8.32
CA LEU A 140 -9.18 -16.53 -8.28
C LEU A 140 -9.23 -17.32 -6.96
N PHE A 141 -8.10 -17.90 -6.56
CA PHE A 141 -8.03 -18.66 -5.31
C PHE A 141 -8.28 -17.78 -4.08
N SER A 142 -7.74 -16.56 -4.08
CA SER A 142 -8.05 -15.54 -3.06
C SER A 142 -9.55 -15.25 -3.01
N ASN A 143 -10.18 -14.99 -4.15
CA ASN A 143 -11.61 -14.67 -4.25
C ASN A 143 -12.49 -15.80 -3.71
N VAL A 144 -12.17 -17.06 -4.05
CA VAL A 144 -12.89 -18.25 -3.55
C VAL A 144 -12.80 -18.34 -2.03
N LEU A 145 -11.60 -18.15 -1.45
CA LEU A 145 -11.39 -18.29 -0.01
C LEU A 145 -11.95 -17.12 0.81
N THR A 146 -12.04 -15.94 0.23
CA THR A 146 -12.44 -14.70 0.92
C THR A 146 -13.85 -14.26 0.62
N ASN A 147 -14.47 -14.84 -0.41
CA ASN A 147 -15.78 -14.45 -0.96
C ASN A 147 -15.83 -12.94 -1.34
N ILE A 148 -14.76 -12.44 -1.96
CA ILE A 148 -14.68 -11.12 -2.59
C ILE A 148 -14.37 -11.31 -4.07
N ASN A 149 -14.58 -10.28 -4.89
CA ASN A 149 -14.36 -10.35 -6.34
C ASN A 149 -13.34 -9.32 -6.79
N LEU A 150 -12.07 -9.53 -6.44
CA LEU A 150 -10.95 -8.71 -6.92
C LEU A 150 -10.53 -9.15 -8.32
N THR A 151 -9.99 -8.22 -9.09
CA THR A 151 -9.35 -8.49 -10.38
C THR A 151 -7.83 -8.63 -10.25
N ASP A 152 -7.22 -8.04 -9.19
CA ASP A 152 -5.78 -8.06 -8.98
C ASP A 152 -5.41 -8.06 -7.48
N MET A 153 -5.30 -9.25 -6.89
CA MET A 153 -4.92 -9.40 -5.47
C MET A 153 -3.45 -9.04 -5.22
N GLU A 154 -2.56 -9.37 -6.17
CA GLU A 154 -1.10 -9.23 -6.03
C GLU A 154 -0.58 -7.82 -6.33
N THR A 155 -1.46 -6.86 -6.66
CA THR A 155 -1.03 -5.46 -6.89
C THR A 155 -0.33 -4.89 -5.66
N CYS A 156 0.75 -4.13 -5.86
CA CYS A 156 1.37 -3.36 -4.78
C CYS A 156 0.49 -2.16 -4.38
N TYR A 157 -0.13 -1.49 -5.37
CA TYR A 157 -0.95 -0.32 -5.11
C TYR A 157 -2.19 -0.64 -4.28
N LYS A 158 -2.02 -0.48 -2.99
CA LYS A 158 -3.10 -0.57 -2.00
C LYS A 158 -3.08 0.70 -1.16
N MET A 159 -4.21 1.38 -1.11
CA MET A 159 -4.38 2.58 -0.27
C MET A 159 -5.44 2.31 0.80
N PHE A 160 -5.18 2.77 2.00
CA PHE A 160 -5.96 2.46 3.19
C PHE A 160 -6.30 3.74 3.96
N ARG A 161 -7.37 3.71 4.74
CA ARG A 161 -7.43 4.55 5.94
C ARG A 161 -6.32 4.10 6.89
N SER A 162 -5.50 5.03 7.37
CA SER A 162 -4.32 4.67 8.20
C SER A 162 -4.71 3.90 9.46
N GLU A 163 -5.78 4.31 10.13
CA GLU A 163 -6.32 3.61 11.30
C GLU A 163 -6.69 2.14 11.00
N VAL A 164 -7.18 1.87 9.79
CA VAL A 164 -7.57 0.52 9.36
C VAL A 164 -6.35 -0.38 9.19
N ILE A 165 -5.34 0.07 8.45
CA ILE A 165 -4.16 -0.76 8.18
C ILE A 165 -3.30 -0.93 9.43
N GLN A 166 -3.18 0.09 10.28
CA GLN A 166 -2.45 0.01 11.55
C GLN A 166 -3.10 -0.94 12.56
N ALA A 167 -4.44 -1.11 12.51
CA ALA A 167 -5.16 -2.06 13.34
C ALA A 167 -5.04 -3.52 12.86
N ILE A 168 -4.46 -3.76 11.68
CA ILE A 168 -4.27 -5.10 11.13
C ILE A 168 -2.85 -5.60 11.43
N PRO A 169 -2.67 -6.64 12.28
CA PRO A 169 -1.35 -7.20 12.53
C PRO A 169 -0.81 -7.86 11.25
N ILE A 170 0.32 -7.40 10.76
CA ILE A 170 1.05 -7.97 9.61
C ILE A 170 2.07 -8.96 10.17
N GLU A 171 2.00 -10.23 9.76
CA GLU A 171 2.83 -11.33 10.26
C GLU A 171 3.86 -11.79 9.23
N GLU A 172 3.53 -11.73 7.94
CA GLU A 172 4.44 -12.13 6.87
C GLU A 172 5.58 -11.12 6.71
N ASN A 173 6.79 -11.64 6.56
CA ASN A 173 7.99 -10.80 6.44
C ASN A 173 8.40 -10.54 4.98
N ARG A 174 8.00 -11.42 4.04
CA ARG A 174 8.40 -11.35 2.62
C ARG A 174 7.20 -11.06 1.73
N PHE A 175 7.12 -11.70 0.56
CA PHE A 175 6.06 -11.56 -0.46
C PHE A 175 4.74 -12.27 -0.09
N GLY A 176 4.51 -12.59 1.17
CA GLY A 176 3.22 -13.05 1.68
C GLY A 176 2.32 -11.91 2.19
N PHE A 177 2.78 -10.66 2.10
CA PHE A 177 2.02 -9.50 2.57
C PHE A 177 0.71 -9.32 1.79
N GLU A 178 0.75 -9.36 0.47
CA GLU A 178 -0.42 -9.14 -0.38
C GLU A 178 -1.55 -10.14 -0.12
N PRO A 179 -1.31 -11.48 -0.11
CA PRO A 179 -2.33 -12.45 0.26
C PRO A 179 -2.75 -12.36 1.73
N GLU A 180 -1.83 -12.11 2.66
CA GLU A 180 -2.16 -11.94 4.09
C GLU A 180 -3.12 -10.80 4.32
N ILE A 181 -2.79 -9.60 3.81
CA ILE A 181 -3.58 -8.40 4.05
C ILE A 181 -4.96 -8.51 3.40
N THR A 182 -5.05 -9.12 2.21
CA THR A 182 -6.30 -9.32 1.49
C THR A 182 -7.26 -10.20 2.30
N VAL A 183 -6.79 -11.34 2.80
CA VAL A 183 -7.62 -12.21 3.65
C VAL A 183 -8.05 -11.49 4.93
N LYS A 184 -7.14 -10.75 5.57
CA LYS A 184 -7.44 -10.04 6.83
C LYS A 184 -8.44 -8.90 6.64
N ILE A 185 -8.40 -8.20 5.52
CA ILE A 185 -9.37 -7.16 5.12
C ILE A 185 -10.74 -7.78 4.88
N ALA A 186 -10.81 -8.85 4.07
CA ALA A 186 -12.05 -9.55 3.77
C ALA A 186 -12.73 -10.08 5.04
N LYS A 187 -11.97 -10.70 5.96
CA LYS A 187 -12.48 -11.19 7.24
C LYS A 187 -13.04 -10.10 8.15
N ARG A 188 -12.57 -8.88 8.00
CA ARG A 188 -13.09 -7.70 8.74
C ARG A 188 -14.30 -7.06 8.06
N ARG A 189 -14.69 -7.57 6.87
CA ARG A 189 -15.80 -7.04 6.07
C ARG A 189 -15.63 -5.55 5.76
N LEU A 190 -14.40 -5.12 5.50
CA LEU A 190 -14.11 -3.75 5.11
C LEU A 190 -14.63 -3.48 3.69
N ARG A 191 -14.95 -2.23 3.41
CA ARG A 191 -15.40 -1.80 2.09
C ARG A 191 -14.18 -1.66 1.19
N ILE A 192 -14.05 -2.57 0.22
CA ILE A 192 -12.95 -2.62 -0.73
C ILE A 192 -13.45 -2.08 -2.07
N TYR A 193 -12.67 -1.20 -2.68
CA TYR A 193 -12.87 -0.71 -4.03
C TYR A 193 -11.65 -1.05 -4.88
N GLU A 194 -11.86 -1.25 -6.18
CA GLU A 194 -10.78 -1.33 -7.15
C GLU A 194 -10.87 -0.16 -8.13
N VAL A 195 -9.70 0.37 -8.53
CA VAL A 195 -9.56 1.35 -9.60
C VAL A 195 -8.52 0.85 -10.60
N GLY A 196 -8.75 1.07 -11.90
CA GLY A 196 -7.77 0.73 -12.92
C GLY A 196 -6.54 1.65 -12.80
N ILE A 197 -5.36 1.09 -12.95
CA ILE A 197 -4.08 1.82 -12.92
C ILE A 197 -3.22 1.47 -14.11
N SER A 198 -2.27 2.34 -14.44
CA SER A 198 -1.20 2.03 -15.38
C SER A 198 -0.14 1.13 -14.74
N TYR A 199 0.59 0.37 -15.58
CA TYR A 199 1.62 -0.53 -15.08
C TYR A 199 2.76 -0.72 -16.09
N TRP A 200 3.99 -0.50 -15.66
CA TRP A 200 5.20 -0.66 -16.46
C TRP A 200 6.09 -1.77 -15.89
N GLY A 201 5.59 -3.00 -15.92
CA GLY A 201 6.31 -4.14 -15.34
C GLY A 201 7.71 -4.33 -15.93
N ARG A 202 8.66 -4.68 -15.08
CA ARG A 202 10.05 -5.00 -15.44
C ARG A 202 10.16 -6.42 -16.00
N THR A 203 11.11 -6.62 -16.92
CA THR A 203 11.56 -7.94 -17.34
C THR A 203 12.54 -8.53 -16.32
N TYR A 204 12.89 -9.81 -16.48
CA TYR A 204 13.93 -10.44 -15.65
C TYR A 204 15.30 -9.79 -15.86
N GLU A 205 15.61 -9.33 -17.08
CA GLU A 205 16.82 -8.58 -17.41
C GLU A 205 16.84 -7.21 -16.73
N GLU A 206 15.67 -6.61 -16.53
CA GLU A 206 15.47 -5.34 -15.82
C GLU A 206 15.41 -5.52 -14.29
N GLY A 207 15.69 -6.72 -13.74
CA GLY A 207 15.83 -6.97 -12.30
C GLY A 207 14.58 -7.40 -11.57
N LYS A 208 13.61 -8.04 -12.25
CA LYS A 208 12.42 -8.63 -11.60
C LYS A 208 12.84 -9.68 -10.56
N LYS A 209 12.43 -9.48 -9.30
CA LYS A 209 12.85 -10.28 -8.14
C LYS A 209 11.90 -11.44 -7.79
N ILE A 210 10.65 -11.43 -8.29
CA ILE A 210 9.60 -12.40 -7.93
C ILE A 210 9.70 -13.64 -8.82
N GLY A 211 9.63 -14.83 -8.19
CA GLY A 211 9.70 -16.12 -8.86
C GLY A 211 8.54 -17.07 -8.50
N TRP A 212 8.50 -18.26 -9.13
CA TRP A 212 7.43 -19.25 -8.91
C TRP A 212 7.30 -19.69 -7.44
N LYS A 213 8.40 -19.69 -6.66
CA LYS A 213 8.40 -20.02 -5.22
C LYS A 213 7.54 -19.04 -4.41
N ASP A 214 7.50 -17.77 -4.84
CA ASP A 214 6.69 -16.75 -4.19
C ASP A 214 5.20 -17.00 -4.45
N GLY A 215 4.84 -17.49 -5.64
CA GLY A 215 3.47 -17.92 -5.96
C GLY A 215 3.00 -19.09 -5.06
N VAL A 216 3.83 -20.12 -4.85
CA VAL A 216 3.52 -21.20 -3.91
C VAL A 216 3.36 -20.67 -2.48
N ARG A 217 4.21 -19.73 -2.09
CA ARG A 217 4.11 -19.08 -0.77
C ARG A 217 2.82 -18.27 -0.64
N ALA A 218 2.40 -17.58 -1.68
CA ALA A 218 1.13 -16.83 -1.70
C ALA A 218 -0.08 -17.76 -1.48
N LEU A 219 -0.14 -18.91 -2.18
CA LEU A 219 -1.18 -19.92 -1.97
C LEU A 219 -1.20 -20.42 -0.52
N TRP A 220 -0.02 -20.71 0.04
CA TRP A 220 0.09 -21.11 1.44
C TRP A 220 -0.42 -20.02 2.40
N CYS A 221 -0.06 -18.75 2.17
CA CYS A 221 -0.53 -17.62 2.98
C CYS A 221 -2.06 -17.48 2.91
N LEU A 222 -2.67 -17.60 1.70
CA LEU A 222 -4.11 -17.57 1.53
C LEU A 222 -4.80 -18.64 2.38
N LEU A 223 -4.34 -19.90 2.32
CA LEU A 223 -4.88 -20.99 3.13
C LEU A 223 -4.67 -20.74 4.62
N LYS A 224 -3.44 -20.44 5.04
CA LYS A 224 -3.07 -20.19 6.45
C LYS A 224 -3.97 -19.14 7.09
N TYR A 225 -4.14 -17.98 6.43
CA TYR A 225 -4.91 -16.87 7.01
C TYR A 225 -6.42 -17.05 6.81
N SER A 226 -6.86 -17.80 5.81
CA SER A 226 -8.28 -18.15 5.67
C SER A 226 -8.76 -19.11 6.77
N MET A 227 -7.92 -20.03 7.22
CA MET A 227 -8.24 -20.97 8.31
C MET A 227 -8.03 -20.40 9.71
N LYS A 228 -7.16 -19.38 9.86
CA LYS A 228 -6.88 -18.76 11.16
C LYS A 228 -8.15 -18.11 11.70
N GLU A 229 -8.54 -18.42 12.95
CA GLU A 229 -9.74 -17.89 13.58
C GLU A 229 -9.83 -16.34 13.50
N ARG A 230 -11.06 -15.85 13.34
CA ARG A 230 -11.36 -14.42 13.44
C ARG A 230 -11.04 -13.96 14.87
N ARG A 231 -9.88 -13.37 15.12
CA ARG A 231 -9.74 -12.49 16.29
C ARG A 231 -10.71 -11.33 16.07
N ARG A 232 -11.82 -11.32 16.82
CA ARG A 232 -12.72 -10.18 16.88
C ARG A 232 -11.87 -8.98 17.34
N VAL A 233 -11.54 -8.11 16.41
CA VAL A 233 -11.21 -6.74 16.77
C VAL A 233 -12.54 -6.18 17.23
N VAL A 234 -12.67 -5.96 18.54
CA VAL A 234 -13.74 -5.16 19.10
C VAL A 234 -13.48 -3.75 18.58
N HIS A 235 -14.09 -3.45 17.43
CA HIS A 235 -14.26 -2.07 17.05
C HIS A 235 -15.20 -1.50 18.10
N SER A 236 -14.74 -0.51 18.83
CA SER A 236 -15.66 0.40 19.49
C SER A 236 -16.51 0.99 18.37
N SER A 237 -17.69 0.42 18.19
CA SER A 237 -18.71 0.90 17.24
C SER A 237 -19.01 2.40 17.41
N ALA A 238 -18.75 2.94 18.57
CA ALA A 238 -18.88 4.36 18.89
C ALA A 238 -17.98 5.30 18.06
N THR A 239 -16.80 4.85 17.62
CA THR A 239 -15.88 5.73 16.86
C THR A 239 -16.29 5.80 15.38
N LEU A 240 -16.81 4.71 14.82
CA LEU A 240 -17.22 4.68 13.40
C LEU A 240 -18.60 5.30 13.18
N GLU A 241 -19.53 5.21 14.15
CA GLU A 241 -20.83 5.88 14.08
C GLU A 241 -20.69 7.40 14.21
N ASN A 242 -19.82 7.90 15.10
CA ASN A 242 -19.55 9.34 15.23
C ASN A 242 -18.94 9.98 13.98
N VAL A 243 -18.17 9.22 13.17
CA VAL A 243 -17.65 9.70 11.88
C VAL A 243 -18.72 9.66 10.78
N ARG A 244 -19.72 8.77 10.89
CA ARG A 244 -20.84 8.67 9.94
C ARG A 244 -21.90 9.75 10.14
N GLU A 245 -22.12 10.20 11.38
CA GLU A 245 -23.20 11.13 11.71
C GLU A 245 -22.83 12.63 11.64
N ASN A 246 -21.57 13.02 11.49
CA ASN A 246 -21.24 14.44 11.56
C ASN A 246 -20.08 14.91 10.64
N PRO A 247 -20.29 14.95 9.31
CA PRO A 247 -19.35 15.61 8.41
C PRO A 247 -19.37 17.14 8.52
N SER A 248 -20.32 17.74 9.25
CA SER A 248 -20.57 19.21 9.27
C SER A 248 -20.02 19.97 10.48
N LYS A 249 -19.35 19.30 11.45
CA LYS A 249 -18.83 19.99 12.64
C LYS A 249 -17.39 20.49 12.55
N GLN A 250 -16.69 20.29 11.44
CA GLN A 250 -15.32 20.82 11.26
C GLN A 250 -15.25 22.24 10.67
N SER A 251 -16.39 22.86 10.30
CA SER A 251 -16.40 24.24 9.75
C SER A 251 -16.85 25.35 10.72
N ALA A 252 -17.04 25.04 12.01
CA ALA A 252 -17.65 25.97 12.96
C ALA A 252 -16.75 26.48 14.08
N SER A 253 -15.41 26.34 13.98
CA SER A 253 -14.48 26.83 15.02
C SER A 253 -13.52 27.95 14.55
N GLU A 254 -13.78 28.57 13.42
CA GLU A 254 -13.10 29.81 13.02
C GLU A 254 -14.12 30.90 12.73
N GLU A 255 -14.56 31.60 13.76
CA GLU A 255 -15.02 32.97 13.73
C GLU A 255 -15.51 33.42 15.12
N VAL A 256 -14.63 33.92 15.94
CA VAL A 256 -14.94 34.98 16.90
C VAL A 256 -13.67 35.76 17.18
N VAL A 257 -13.45 36.83 16.42
CA VAL A 257 -12.60 37.94 16.84
C VAL A 257 -13.56 39.05 17.30
N PRO A 258 -13.55 39.48 18.54
CA PRO A 258 -14.31 40.65 18.96
C PRO A 258 -13.55 41.92 18.53
N ARG A 259 -14.24 42.82 17.83
CA ARG A 259 -13.85 44.19 17.63
C ARG A 259 -13.91 44.92 18.98
N ARG A 260 -12.84 45.52 19.36
CA ARG A 260 -12.74 46.85 19.96
C ARG A 260 -11.35 47.45 19.72
#